data_da7cef42d7a9fd8139142a73ef5f7b46
#
_entry.id   da7cef42d7a9fd8139142a73ef5f7b46
#
_cell.length_a   1.000
_cell.length_b   1.000
_cell.length_c   1.000
_cell.angle_alpha   90.00
_cell.angle_beta   90.00
_cell.angle_gamma   90.00
#
_symmetry.space_group_name_H-M   'P 1'
#
loop_
_entity.id
_entity.type
_entity.pdbx_description
1 polymer ?
#
loop_
_entity_poly.entity_id
_entity_poly.type
_entity_poly.pdbx_seq_one_letter_code
_entity_poly.pdbx_strand_id
1 'polypeptide(L)'
;MNQPKPLVVAVAGNPNAGKSTLINAIAGSRLQVGNWPGVTVEKKEALFDIDGRSIRLVDLPGCYSLSPYSQEEIITRDYLVTEKPDLIINVVDATNLERNLYLTIQLLELGIPMIMALNIFDEAEAKGYKINISQMEETLGIRVIPTSAVKKTGLEQLLAAMIAENPSPPRILSYGEDIETVLSGLHCHLQRNHPNLLEKYPQRWLLIKLLEGDGLVMKAANIPAGSLPAQLFE
;
A
#
# COMPACT_ATOMS: atom_id res chain seq x y z
N MET A 1 -13.09 28.15 13.70
CA MET A 1 -12.74 26.81 14.25
C MET A 1 -12.08 26.06 13.13
N ASN A 2 -10.78 25.68 13.25
CA ASN A 2 -10.12 24.85 12.25
C ASN A 2 -10.81 23.48 12.24
N GLN A 3 -11.46 23.13 11.16
CA GLN A 3 -11.92 21.74 10.98
C GLN A 3 -10.70 20.82 11.01
N PRO A 4 -10.74 19.70 11.73
CA PRO A 4 -9.65 18.76 11.73
C PRO A 4 -9.38 18.30 10.29
N LYS A 5 -8.09 18.15 9.96
CA LYS A 5 -7.67 17.65 8.64
C LYS A 5 -8.33 16.28 8.38
N PRO A 6 -8.91 16.05 7.21
CA PRO A 6 -9.50 14.75 6.90
C PRO A 6 -8.44 13.64 6.93
N LEU A 7 -8.83 12.47 7.41
CA LEU A 7 -8.02 11.25 7.31
C LEU A 7 -7.90 10.86 5.83
N VAL A 8 -6.68 10.82 5.33
CA VAL A 8 -6.39 10.43 3.95
C VAL A 8 -6.23 8.93 3.85
N VAL A 9 -7.15 8.28 3.17
CA VAL A 9 -7.17 6.82 2.98
C VAL A 9 -6.94 6.51 1.51
N ALA A 10 -5.84 5.84 1.20
CA ALA A 10 -5.55 5.36 -0.14
C ALA A 10 -6.05 3.93 -0.33
N VAL A 11 -6.72 3.66 -1.44
CA VAL A 11 -7.16 2.29 -1.79
C VAL A 11 -6.27 1.74 -2.88
N ALA A 12 -5.51 0.70 -2.57
CA ALA A 12 -4.61 0.02 -3.49
C ALA A 12 -5.04 -1.44 -3.69
N GLY A 13 -4.67 -2.04 -4.79
CA GLY A 13 -4.96 -3.46 -5.06
C GLY A 13 -4.74 -3.83 -6.51
N ASN A 14 -4.67 -5.12 -6.76
CA ASN A 14 -4.48 -5.65 -8.11
C ASN A 14 -5.65 -5.29 -9.03
N PRO A 15 -5.42 -5.20 -10.35
CA PRO A 15 -6.51 -5.16 -11.31
C PRO A 15 -7.46 -6.35 -11.08
N ASN A 16 -8.76 -6.07 -11.13
CA ASN A 16 -9.85 -7.04 -10.93
C ASN A 16 -10.00 -7.63 -9.51
N ALA A 17 -9.28 -7.15 -8.49
CA ALA A 17 -9.51 -7.53 -7.10
C ALA A 17 -10.85 -7.01 -6.52
N GLY A 18 -11.66 -6.35 -7.34
CA GLY A 18 -12.94 -5.77 -6.92
C GLY A 18 -12.83 -4.40 -6.24
N LYS A 19 -11.68 -3.72 -6.41
CA LYS A 19 -11.37 -2.42 -5.81
C LYS A 19 -12.45 -1.37 -6.12
N SER A 20 -12.79 -1.16 -7.38
CA SER A 20 -13.82 -0.17 -7.79
C SER A 20 -15.21 -0.51 -7.24
N THR A 21 -15.56 -1.80 -7.17
CA THR A 21 -16.82 -2.24 -6.56
C THR A 21 -16.85 -1.95 -5.06
N LEU A 22 -15.73 -2.19 -4.36
CA LEU A 22 -15.60 -1.90 -2.93
C LEU A 22 -15.69 -0.39 -2.66
N ILE A 23 -14.99 0.43 -3.45
CA ILE A 23 -15.03 1.88 -3.34
C ILE A 23 -16.44 2.42 -3.58
N ASN A 24 -17.12 1.92 -4.62
CA ASN A 24 -18.52 2.29 -4.89
C ASN A 24 -19.45 1.88 -3.75
N ALA A 25 -19.22 0.74 -3.11
CA ALA A 25 -20.01 0.31 -1.96
C ALA A 25 -19.80 1.20 -0.73
N ILE A 26 -18.59 1.74 -0.54
CA ILE A 26 -18.23 2.66 0.56
C ILE A 26 -18.68 4.09 0.29
N ALA A 27 -18.29 4.64 -0.85
CA ALA A 27 -18.44 6.06 -1.17
C ALA A 27 -19.72 6.40 -1.96
N GLY A 28 -20.22 5.45 -2.75
CA GLY A 28 -21.44 5.62 -3.55
C GLY A 28 -21.37 6.82 -4.49
N SER A 29 -22.40 7.67 -4.46
CA SER A 29 -22.52 8.88 -5.29
C SER A 29 -21.55 10.02 -4.91
N ARG A 30 -20.76 9.86 -3.85
CA ARG A 30 -19.77 10.87 -3.39
C ARG A 30 -18.48 10.84 -4.18
N LEU A 31 -18.29 9.85 -5.07
CA LEU A 31 -17.09 9.73 -5.90
C LEU A 31 -17.02 10.88 -6.90
N GLN A 32 -15.92 11.60 -6.87
CA GLN A 32 -15.55 12.60 -7.87
C GLN A 32 -14.50 11.98 -8.80
N VAL A 33 -14.66 12.20 -10.08
CA VAL A 33 -13.82 11.64 -11.12
C VAL A 33 -13.03 12.76 -11.78
N GLY A 34 -11.74 12.55 -11.96
CA GLY A 34 -10.81 13.43 -12.65
C GLY A 34 -9.69 12.62 -13.30
N ASN A 35 -8.60 13.25 -13.65
CA ASN A 35 -7.40 12.56 -14.12
C ASN A 35 -6.23 12.81 -13.17
N TRP A 36 -5.31 11.86 -13.12
CA TRP A 36 -4.04 12.08 -12.45
C TRP A 36 -3.25 13.17 -13.19
N PRO A 37 -2.51 14.03 -12.49
CA PRO A 37 -1.78 15.13 -13.12
C PRO A 37 -0.83 14.65 -14.23
N GLY A 38 -0.96 15.26 -15.41
CA GLY A 38 -0.06 15.00 -16.55
C GLY A 38 -0.25 13.68 -17.31
N VAL A 39 -1.30 12.92 -16.97
CA VAL A 39 -1.58 11.61 -17.63
C VAL A 39 -3.08 11.44 -17.90
N THR A 40 -3.43 10.45 -18.74
CA THR A 40 -4.82 10.13 -19.08
C THR A 40 -5.46 9.10 -18.13
N VAL A 41 -4.74 8.69 -17.08
CA VAL A 41 -5.22 7.72 -16.10
C VAL A 41 -6.26 8.39 -15.20
N GLU A 42 -7.41 7.74 -15.03
CA GLU A 42 -8.53 8.22 -14.23
C GLU A 42 -8.17 8.24 -12.73
N LYS A 43 -8.50 9.35 -12.07
CA LYS A 43 -8.42 9.52 -10.62
C LYS A 43 -9.82 9.59 -10.05
N LYS A 44 -10.10 8.78 -9.03
CA LYS A 44 -11.35 8.84 -8.25
C LYS A 44 -11.03 9.17 -6.81
N GLU A 45 -11.76 10.09 -6.25
CA GLU A 45 -11.68 10.43 -4.84
C GLU A 45 -13.06 10.77 -4.27
N ALA A 46 -13.22 10.57 -2.98
CA ALA A 46 -14.44 10.93 -2.26
C ALA A 46 -14.11 11.57 -0.91
N LEU A 47 -14.88 12.58 -0.54
CA LEU A 47 -14.84 13.20 0.79
C LEU A 47 -16.17 12.93 1.49
N PHE A 48 -16.13 12.34 2.68
CA PHE A 48 -17.31 12.00 3.46
C PHE A 48 -16.96 11.85 4.94
N ASP A 49 -18.00 11.87 5.79
CA ASP A 49 -17.84 11.71 7.22
C ASP A 49 -18.33 10.32 7.67
N ILE A 50 -17.60 9.72 8.59
CA ILE A 50 -18.00 8.52 9.34
C ILE A 50 -17.86 8.84 10.82
N ASP A 51 -18.96 8.75 11.57
CA ASP A 51 -19.00 8.97 13.02
C ASP A 51 -18.28 10.27 13.48
N GLY A 52 -18.44 11.35 12.68
CA GLY A 52 -17.86 12.65 12.96
C GLY A 52 -16.40 12.81 12.54
N ARG A 53 -15.78 11.80 11.92
CA ARG A 53 -14.45 11.88 11.34
C ARG A 53 -14.52 12.08 9.83
N SER A 54 -13.95 13.15 9.33
CA SER A 54 -13.87 13.42 7.90
C SER A 54 -12.82 12.54 7.24
N ILE A 55 -13.18 11.87 6.14
CA ILE A 55 -12.34 10.92 5.41
C ILE A 55 -12.23 11.36 3.96
N ARG A 56 -11.01 11.43 3.47
CA ARG A 56 -10.68 11.57 2.06
C ARG A 56 -10.21 10.23 1.51
N LEU A 57 -11.07 9.54 0.78
CA LEU A 57 -10.77 8.27 0.13
C LEU A 57 -10.22 8.53 -1.27
N VAL A 58 -9.06 7.95 -1.60
CA VAL A 58 -8.39 8.10 -2.90
C VAL A 58 -8.22 6.74 -3.54
N ASP A 59 -8.85 6.55 -4.71
CA ASP A 59 -8.69 5.33 -5.52
C ASP A 59 -7.38 5.40 -6.31
N LEU A 60 -6.45 4.50 -6.00
CA LEU A 60 -5.21 4.38 -6.77
C LEU A 60 -5.41 3.47 -7.98
N PRO A 61 -4.71 3.71 -9.08
CA PRO A 61 -4.75 2.80 -10.22
C PRO A 61 -4.43 1.36 -9.82
N GLY A 62 -5.13 0.39 -10.42
CA GLY A 62 -4.86 -1.02 -10.15
C GLY A 62 -3.49 -1.41 -10.70
N CYS A 63 -2.65 -2.01 -9.86
CA CYS A 63 -1.31 -2.44 -10.23
C CYS A 63 -0.99 -3.80 -9.63
N TYR A 64 -0.04 -4.52 -10.22
CA TYR A 64 0.42 -5.81 -9.70
C TYR A 64 1.65 -5.68 -8.81
N SER A 65 2.37 -4.57 -8.95
CA SER A 65 3.57 -4.26 -8.17
C SER A 65 3.75 -2.75 -8.05
N LEU A 66 4.68 -2.31 -7.21
CA LEU A 66 5.16 -0.92 -7.17
C LEU A 66 6.43 -0.74 -8.02
N SER A 67 6.74 -1.70 -8.88
CA SER A 67 7.83 -1.60 -9.84
C SER A 67 7.42 -0.77 -11.06
N PRO A 68 8.30 0.04 -11.65
CA PRO A 68 7.91 1.09 -12.60
C PRO A 68 7.77 0.58 -14.06
N TYR A 69 6.96 -0.46 -14.29
CA TYR A 69 6.77 -1.01 -15.63
C TYR A 69 5.58 -0.39 -16.38
N SER A 70 4.55 0.08 -15.65
CA SER A 70 3.38 0.73 -16.25
C SER A 70 3.16 2.11 -15.66
N GLN A 71 2.33 2.94 -16.32
CA GLN A 71 1.94 4.26 -15.79
C GLN A 71 1.17 4.14 -14.49
N GLU A 72 0.31 3.14 -14.37
CA GLU A 72 -0.49 2.85 -13.19
C GLU A 72 0.40 2.53 -11.98
N GLU A 73 1.44 1.74 -12.16
CA GLU A 73 2.42 1.39 -11.13
C GLU A 73 3.22 2.61 -10.68
N ILE A 74 3.67 3.44 -11.64
CA ILE A 74 4.39 4.68 -11.35
C ILE A 74 3.50 5.63 -10.54
N ILE A 75 2.25 5.86 -10.97
CA ILE A 75 1.32 6.76 -10.28
C ILE A 75 1.05 6.27 -8.86
N THR A 76 0.73 4.98 -8.70
CA THR A 76 0.43 4.38 -7.41
C THR A 76 1.62 4.51 -6.47
N ARG A 77 2.82 4.13 -6.92
CA ARG A 77 4.06 4.26 -6.16
C ARG A 77 4.34 5.70 -5.76
N ASP A 78 4.35 6.61 -6.73
CA ASP A 78 4.71 8.00 -6.50
C ASP A 78 3.73 8.66 -5.53
N TYR A 79 2.42 8.38 -5.65
CA TYR A 79 1.43 8.87 -4.71
C TYR A 79 1.71 8.37 -3.28
N LEU A 80 1.92 7.07 -3.09
CA LEU A 80 2.15 6.49 -1.77
C LEU A 80 3.44 7.01 -1.11
N VAL A 81 4.49 7.21 -1.91
CA VAL A 81 5.79 7.68 -1.42
C VAL A 81 5.79 9.17 -1.10
N THR A 82 5.11 10.00 -1.92
CA THR A 82 5.16 11.48 -1.78
C THR A 82 4.04 12.02 -0.91
N GLU A 83 2.81 11.55 -1.10
CA GLU A 83 1.64 12.05 -0.36
C GLU A 83 1.50 11.43 1.03
N LYS A 84 2.08 10.24 1.23
CA LYS A 84 2.11 9.52 2.51
C LYS A 84 0.73 9.51 3.18
N PRO A 85 -0.26 8.81 2.62
CA PRO A 85 -1.60 8.75 3.21
C PRO A 85 -1.55 8.22 4.64
N ASP A 86 -2.55 8.58 5.43
CA ASP A 86 -2.64 8.15 6.83
C ASP A 86 -2.94 6.66 6.98
N LEU A 87 -3.60 6.07 5.97
CA LEU A 87 -4.01 4.66 5.93
C LEU A 87 -4.06 4.14 4.50
N ILE A 88 -3.64 2.88 4.30
CA ILE A 88 -3.86 2.13 3.06
C ILE A 88 -4.93 1.07 3.29
N ILE A 89 -5.93 1.00 2.40
CA ILE A 89 -6.77 -0.18 2.24
C ILE A 89 -6.22 -0.99 1.08
N ASN A 90 -5.63 -2.14 1.38
CA ASN A 90 -5.17 -3.07 0.36
C ASN A 90 -6.29 -4.06 0.01
N VAL A 91 -6.84 -3.93 -1.20
CA VAL A 91 -7.91 -4.82 -1.70
C VAL A 91 -7.27 -6.04 -2.36
N VAL A 92 -7.52 -7.20 -1.76
CA VAL A 92 -6.93 -8.49 -2.14
C VAL A 92 -8.03 -9.44 -2.58
N ASP A 93 -7.87 -10.07 -3.73
CA ASP A 93 -8.76 -11.13 -4.20
C ASP A 93 -8.49 -12.43 -3.44
N ALA A 94 -9.45 -12.85 -2.62
CA ALA A 94 -9.36 -14.08 -1.82
C ALA A 94 -9.25 -15.35 -2.68
N THR A 95 -9.68 -15.31 -3.93
CA THR A 95 -9.58 -16.44 -4.86
C THR A 95 -8.22 -16.54 -5.55
N ASN A 96 -7.35 -15.51 -5.40
CA ASN A 96 -6.06 -15.45 -6.07
C ASN A 96 -4.99 -14.80 -5.14
N LEU A 97 -4.84 -15.36 -3.94
CA LEU A 97 -4.01 -14.79 -2.86
C LEU A 97 -2.56 -14.61 -3.27
N GLU A 98 -1.92 -15.66 -3.80
CA GLU A 98 -0.50 -15.65 -4.12
C GLU A 98 -0.10 -14.45 -4.98
N ARG A 99 -0.86 -14.20 -6.04
CA ARG A 99 -0.61 -13.08 -6.94
C ARG A 99 -0.85 -11.72 -6.27
N ASN A 100 -1.86 -11.62 -5.41
CA ASN A 100 -2.21 -10.37 -4.75
C ASN A 100 -1.28 -10.03 -3.59
N LEU A 101 -0.78 -11.03 -2.87
CA LEU A 101 0.14 -10.85 -1.75
C LEU A 101 1.48 -10.25 -2.18
N TYR A 102 1.89 -10.40 -3.44
CA TYR A 102 3.10 -9.75 -3.93
C TYR A 102 3.03 -8.21 -3.80
N LEU A 103 1.94 -7.59 -4.23
CA LEU A 103 1.71 -6.16 -4.00
C LEU A 103 1.59 -5.84 -2.51
N THR A 104 0.90 -6.70 -1.74
CA THR A 104 0.74 -6.51 -0.29
C THR A 104 2.09 -6.36 0.41
N ILE A 105 3.06 -7.23 0.12
CA ILE A 105 4.40 -7.15 0.70
C ILE A 105 5.07 -5.82 0.38
N GLN A 106 4.99 -5.36 -0.85
CA GLN A 106 5.58 -4.08 -1.25
C GLN A 106 4.91 -2.87 -0.59
N LEU A 107 3.60 -2.95 -0.33
CA LEU A 107 2.88 -1.93 0.44
C LEU A 107 3.32 -1.91 1.91
N LEU A 108 3.57 -3.07 2.52
CA LEU A 108 4.08 -3.17 3.90
C LEU A 108 5.45 -2.52 4.06
N GLU A 109 6.31 -2.61 3.03
CA GLU A 109 7.64 -1.98 3.01
C GLU A 109 7.60 -0.46 3.12
N LEU A 110 6.48 0.17 2.72
CA LEU A 110 6.29 1.62 2.86
C LEU A 110 6.14 2.07 4.32
N GLY A 111 5.80 1.14 5.24
CA GLY A 111 5.59 1.45 6.65
C GLY A 111 4.36 2.30 6.93
N ILE A 112 3.46 2.48 5.97
CA ILE A 112 2.20 3.20 6.14
C ILE A 112 1.20 2.25 6.81
N PRO A 113 0.42 2.70 7.80
CA PRO A 113 -0.67 1.91 8.38
C PRO A 113 -1.55 1.29 7.30
N MET A 114 -1.89 0.01 7.45
CA MET A 114 -2.60 -0.72 6.41
C MET A 114 -3.66 -1.66 6.98
N ILE A 115 -4.79 -1.77 6.28
CA ILE A 115 -5.83 -2.77 6.48
C ILE A 115 -5.97 -3.55 5.18
N MET A 116 -6.04 -4.87 5.25
CA MET A 116 -6.37 -5.72 4.11
C MET A 116 -7.88 -5.93 4.04
N ALA A 117 -8.49 -5.49 2.95
CA ALA A 117 -9.83 -5.91 2.56
C ALA A 117 -9.69 -7.18 1.71
N LEU A 118 -9.87 -8.35 2.34
CA LEU A 118 -9.83 -9.66 1.68
C LEU A 118 -11.14 -9.88 0.94
N ASN A 119 -11.20 -9.37 -0.28
CA ASN A 119 -12.43 -9.26 -1.07
C ASN A 119 -12.72 -10.52 -1.89
N ILE A 120 -13.93 -10.59 -2.45
CA ILE A 120 -14.42 -11.79 -3.17
C ILE A 120 -14.40 -13.03 -2.24
N PHE A 121 -14.50 -12.80 -0.95
CA PHE A 121 -14.36 -13.85 0.05
C PHE A 121 -15.46 -14.90 -0.06
N ASP A 122 -16.68 -14.50 -0.40
CA ASP A 122 -17.83 -15.38 -0.66
C ASP A 122 -17.58 -16.37 -1.81
N GLU A 123 -16.87 -15.97 -2.86
CA GLU A 123 -16.49 -16.90 -3.93
C GLU A 123 -15.36 -17.85 -3.49
N ALA A 124 -14.42 -17.38 -2.70
CA ALA A 124 -13.36 -18.23 -2.14
C ALA A 124 -13.98 -19.34 -1.25
N GLU A 125 -14.93 -18.98 -0.38
CA GLU A 125 -15.68 -19.96 0.43
C GLU A 125 -16.48 -20.94 -0.44
N ALA A 126 -17.18 -20.45 -1.46
CA ALA A 126 -17.93 -21.27 -2.38
C ALA A 126 -17.05 -22.27 -3.17
N LYS A 127 -15.80 -21.91 -3.43
CA LYS A 127 -14.78 -22.78 -4.03
C LYS A 127 -14.12 -23.74 -3.02
N GLY A 128 -14.51 -23.67 -1.75
CA GLY A 128 -13.97 -24.52 -0.68
C GLY A 128 -12.61 -24.10 -0.12
N TYR A 129 -12.15 -22.87 -0.41
CA TYR A 129 -10.90 -22.36 0.15
C TYR A 129 -11.05 -22.14 1.66
N LYS A 130 -10.07 -22.60 2.42
CA LYS A 130 -9.98 -22.41 3.87
C LYS A 130 -8.86 -21.43 4.17
N ILE A 131 -9.20 -20.16 4.35
CA ILE A 131 -8.24 -19.10 4.63
C ILE A 131 -8.22 -18.85 6.14
N ASN A 132 -7.06 -18.99 6.76
CA ASN A 132 -6.89 -18.71 8.19
C ASN A 132 -6.58 -17.21 8.38
N ILE A 133 -7.61 -16.43 8.65
CA ILE A 133 -7.51 -14.97 8.81
C ILE A 133 -6.58 -14.61 9.95
N SER A 134 -6.72 -15.25 11.12
CA SER A 134 -5.89 -14.95 12.30
C SER A 134 -4.40 -15.19 12.02
N GLN A 135 -4.06 -16.25 11.29
CA GLN A 135 -2.69 -16.53 10.92
C GLN A 135 -2.16 -15.50 9.90
N MET A 136 -3.01 -15.02 8.98
CA MET A 136 -2.64 -13.94 8.06
C MET A 136 -2.36 -12.63 8.82
N GLU A 137 -3.23 -12.27 9.76
CA GLU A 137 -3.05 -11.08 10.61
C GLU A 137 -1.75 -11.15 11.42
N GLU A 138 -1.48 -12.29 12.05
CA GLU A 138 -0.25 -12.52 12.79
C GLU A 138 1.00 -12.43 11.92
N THR A 139 0.96 -13.05 10.73
CA THR A 139 2.09 -13.08 9.80
C THR A 139 2.37 -11.71 9.20
N LEU A 140 1.34 -11.01 8.74
CA LEU A 140 1.48 -9.71 8.05
C LEU A 140 1.55 -8.52 9.02
N GLY A 141 1.12 -8.71 10.27
CA GLY A 141 1.06 -7.66 11.27
C GLY A 141 0.06 -6.56 10.98
N ILE A 142 -1.02 -6.88 10.25
CA ILE A 142 -2.09 -5.96 9.86
C ILE A 142 -3.46 -6.61 10.09
N ARG A 143 -4.52 -5.81 10.19
CA ARG A 143 -5.89 -6.34 10.19
C ARG A 143 -6.28 -6.86 8.83
N VAL A 144 -6.93 -8.02 8.81
CA VAL A 144 -7.48 -8.66 7.61
C VAL A 144 -8.99 -8.80 7.77
N ILE A 145 -9.74 -8.15 6.90
CA ILE A 145 -11.20 -8.12 6.97
C ILE A 145 -11.77 -8.83 5.74
N PRO A 146 -12.39 -10.00 5.90
CA PRO A 146 -13.12 -10.65 4.83
C PRO A 146 -14.25 -9.76 4.32
N THR A 147 -14.29 -9.51 3.01
CA THR A 147 -15.30 -8.66 2.38
C THR A 147 -15.88 -9.31 1.13
N SER A 148 -17.12 -9.01 0.84
CA SER A 148 -17.71 -9.15 -0.48
C SER A 148 -18.37 -7.81 -0.86
N ALA A 149 -17.70 -7.09 -1.75
CA ALA A 149 -18.21 -5.79 -2.19
C ALA A 149 -19.57 -5.90 -2.89
N VAL A 150 -19.81 -7.01 -3.59
CA VAL A 150 -21.09 -7.30 -4.28
C VAL A 150 -22.20 -7.58 -3.27
N LYS A 151 -21.95 -8.44 -2.27
CA LYS A 151 -22.91 -8.77 -1.22
C LYS A 151 -22.94 -7.74 -0.09
N LYS A 152 -22.05 -6.77 -0.11
CA LYS A 152 -21.88 -5.74 0.93
C LYS A 152 -21.58 -6.32 2.32
N THR A 153 -20.97 -7.51 2.40
CA THR A 153 -20.53 -8.10 3.67
C THR A 153 -19.15 -7.59 4.05
N GLY A 154 -18.86 -7.46 5.35
CA GLY A 154 -17.57 -6.96 5.87
C GLY A 154 -17.36 -5.46 5.77
N LEU A 155 -18.28 -4.70 5.13
CA LEU A 155 -18.11 -3.25 4.92
C LEU A 155 -18.16 -2.47 6.24
N GLU A 156 -19.07 -2.82 7.14
CA GLU A 156 -19.19 -2.15 8.44
C GLU A 156 -17.91 -2.34 9.27
N GLN A 157 -17.37 -3.57 9.29
CA GLN A 157 -16.10 -3.85 9.96
C GLN A 157 -14.93 -3.07 9.33
N LEU A 158 -14.92 -2.95 7.99
CA LEU A 158 -13.90 -2.19 7.28
C LEU A 158 -13.99 -0.69 7.62
N LEU A 159 -15.20 -0.12 7.59
CA LEU A 159 -15.42 1.28 7.95
C LEU A 159 -15.05 1.54 9.43
N ALA A 160 -15.45 0.67 10.34
CA ALA A 160 -15.06 0.78 11.75
C ALA A 160 -13.53 0.70 11.94
N ALA A 161 -12.85 -0.16 11.18
CA ALA A 161 -11.40 -0.27 11.24
C ALA A 161 -10.68 0.96 10.67
N MET A 162 -11.26 1.62 9.65
CA MET A 162 -10.70 2.87 9.07
C MET A 162 -10.69 4.02 10.07
N ILE A 163 -11.72 4.11 10.94
CA ILE A 163 -11.87 5.21 11.89
C ILE A 163 -11.32 4.89 13.28
N ALA A 164 -10.91 3.65 13.52
CA ALA A 164 -10.29 3.28 14.79
C ALA A 164 -9.11 4.18 15.11
N GLU A 165 -9.01 4.61 16.39
CA GLU A 165 -7.93 5.47 16.83
C GLU A 165 -6.58 4.75 16.68
N ASN A 166 -5.59 5.45 16.09
CA ASN A 166 -4.21 5.01 15.91
C ASN A 166 -4.03 3.70 15.12
N PRO A 167 -4.20 3.72 13.79
CA PRO A 167 -3.70 2.63 12.98
C PRO A 167 -2.17 2.54 13.17
N SER A 168 -1.72 1.44 13.76
CA SER A 168 -0.28 1.21 13.96
C SER A 168 0.39 0.94 12.62
N PRO A 169 1.65 1.38 12.44
CA PRO A 169 2.43 0.97 11.27
C PRO A 169 2.51 -0.56 11.21
N PRO A 170 2.55 -1.15 10.01
CA PRO A 170 2.64 -2.58 9.85
C PRO A 170 3.93 -3.13 10.46
N ARG A 171 3.91 -4.41 10.79
CA ARG A 171 5.13 -5.10 11.23
C ARG A 171 6.12 -5.12 10.06
N ILE A 172 7.38 -4.82 10.37
CA ILE A 172 8.48 -4.98 9.41
C ILE A 172 8.69 -6.47 9.18
N LEU A 173 8.54 -6.90 7.93
CA LEU A 173 8.84 -8.27 7.52
C LEU A 173 10.34 -8.46 7.39
N SER A 174 10.87 -9.55 7.94
CA SER A 174 12.28 -9.93 7.78
C SER A 174 12.47 -10.79 6.53
N TYR A 175 13.50 -10.49 5.77
CA TYR A 175 13.92 -11.28 4.60
C TYR A 175 15.06 -12.28 4.92
N GLY A 176 15.36 -12.47 6.20
CA GLY A 176 16.46 -13.32 6.66
C GLY A 176 17.73 -12.51 6.97
N GLU A 177 18.62 -13.13 7.76
CA GLU A 177 19.81 -12.45 8.33
C GLU A 177 20.72 -11.84 7.26
N ASP A 178 20.94 -12.54 6.16
CA ASP A 178 21.84 -12.08 5.09
C ASP A 178 21.33 -10.77 4.46
N ILE A 179 20.05 -10.74 4.07
CA ILE A 179 19.43 -9.53 3.48
C ILE A 179 19.34 -8.41 4.51
N GLU A 180 18.96 -8.70 5.74
CA GLU A 180 18.85 -7.67 6.79
C GLU A 180 20.22 -7.05 7.11
N THR A 181 21.29 -7.82 7.04
CA THR A 181 22.66 -7.33 7.22
C THR A 181 23.03 -6.34 6.10
N VAL A 182 22.76 -6.71 4.84
CA VAL A 182 22.99 -5.83 3.68
C VAL A 182 22.17 -4.55 3.79
N LEU A 183 20.88 -4.65 4.13
CA LEU A 183 20.00 -3.47 4.32
C LEU A 183 20.52 -2.54 5.42
N SER A 184 21.02 -3.11 6.53
CA SER A 184 21.60 -2.35 7.63
C SER A 184 22.88 -1.62 7.22
N GLY A 185 23.75 -2.30 6.46
CA GLY A 185 24.95 -1.69 5.88
C GLY A 185 24.62 -0.54 4.92
N LEU A 186 23.64 -0.75 4.04
CA LEU A 186 23.16 0.24 3.10
C LEU A 186 22.54 1.45 3.82
N HIS A 187 21.76 1.22 4.89
CA HIS A 187 21.23 2.29 5.73
C HIS A 187 22.34 3.15 6.34
N CYS A 188 23.36 2.53 6.93
CA CYS A 188 24.52 3.24 7.49
C CYS A 188 25.27 4.05 6.41
N HIS A 189 25.42 3.49 5.20
CA HIS A 189 26.04 4.20 4.07
C HIS A 189 25.22 5.44 3.67
N LEU A 190 23.89 5.30 3.51
CA LEU A 190 23.03 6.43 3.17
C LEU A 190 23.00 7.50 4.28
N GLN A 191 22.99 7.08 5.53
CA GLN A 191 22.98 8.02 6.65
C GLN A 191 24.21 8.92 6.66
N ARG A 192 25.37 8.41 6.23
CA ARG A 192 26.63 9.17 6.16
C ARG A 192 26.74 10.02 4.91
N ASN A 193 26.29 9.51 3.77
CA ASN A 193 26.57 10.12 2.46
C ASN A 193 25.35 10.82 1.84
N HIS A 194 24.14 10.37 2.16
CA HIS A 194 22.88 10.82 1.56
C HIS A 194 21.74 10.92 2.59
N PRO A 195 21.90 11.59 3.76
CA PRO A 195 20.91 11.60 4.82
C PRO A 195 19.53 12.12 4.36
N ASN A 196 19.51 13.09 3.45
CA ASN A 196 18.28 13.68 2.92
C ASN A 196 17.38 12.64 2.22
N LEU A 197 17.93 11.52 1.74
CA LEU A 197 17.13 10.46 1.12
C LEU A 197 16.31 9.70 2.16
N LEU A 198 16.88 9.45 3.34
CA LEU A 198 16.22 8.78 4.44
C LEU A 198 15.09 9.62 5.07
N GLU A 199 15.15 10.93 4.92
CA GLU A 199 14.08 11.85 5.34
C GLU A 199 12.96 11.92 4.29
N LYS A 200 13.35 11.92 3.01
CA LYS A 200 12.42 12.08 1.89
C LYS A 200 11.59 10.83 1.63
N TYR A 201 12.21 9.65 1.66
CA TYR A 201 11.59 8.38 1.27
C TYR A 201 11.31 7.47 2.48
N PRO A 202 10.29 6.58 2.41
CA PRO A 202 10.15 5.50 3.37
C PRO A 202 11.42 4.65 3.40
N GLN A 203 12.09 4.60 4.55
CA GLN A 203 13.46 4.09 4.65
C GLN A 203 13.57 2.65 4.18
N ARG A 204 12.74 1.75 4.71
CA ARG A 204 12.75 0.33 4.35
C ARG A 204 12.55 0.12 2.85
N TRP A 205 11.52 0.76 2.29
CA TRP A 205 11.23 0.73 0.87
C TRP A 205 12.41 1.23 0.02
N LEU A 206 13.01 2.37 0.41
CA LEU A 206 14.17 2.93 -0.29
C LEU A 206 15.34 1.94 -0.34
N LEU A 207 15.67 1.34 0.81
CA LEU A 207 16.78 0.39 0.91
C LEU A 207 16.56 -0.84 0.04
N ILE A 208 15.34 -1.39 0.04
CA ILE A 208 14.99 -2.54 -0.79
C ILE A 208 15.06 -2.18 -2.28
N LYS A 209 14.52 -1.02 -2.69
CA LYS A 209 14.60 -0.58 -4.09
C LYS A 209 16.01 -0.32 -4.58
N LEU A 210 16.89 0.18 -3.72
CA LEU A 210 18.32 0.32 -4.03
C LEU A 210 19.02 -1.04 -4.12
N LEU A 211 18.67 -1.99 -3.26
CA LEU A 211 19.18 -3.36 -3.32
C LEU A 211 18.74 -4.07 -4.60
N GLU A 212 17.49 -3.86 -5.02
CA GLU A 212 16.93 -4.36 -6.29
C GLU A 212 17.53 -3.68 -7.53
N GLY A 213 18.26 -2.58 -7.36
CA GLY A 213 18.80 -1.80 -8.46
C GLY A 213 17.75 -1.02 -9.26
N ASP A 214 16.65 -0.59 -8.61
CA ASP A 214 15.59 0.19 -9.26
C ASP A 214 16.14 1.47 -9.87
N GLY A 215 16.25 1.51 -11.20
CA GLY A 215 16.88 2.60 -11.94
C GLY A 215 16.15 3.94 -11.79
N LEU A 216 14.82 3.95 -11.58
CA LEU A 216 14.07 5.19 -11.35
C LEU A 216 14.32 5.72 -9.94
N VAL A 217 14.38 4.84 -8.95
CA VAL A 217 14.71 5.23 -7.57
C VAL A 217 16.13 5.72 -7.51
N MET A 218 17.10 5.02 -8.13
CA MET A 218 18.50 5.46 -8.21
C MET A 218 18.62 6.83 -8.87
N LYS A 219 17.94 7.05 -10.00
CA LYS A 219 17.91 8.34 -10.69
C LYS A 219 17.27 9.45 -9.84
N ALA A 220 16.13 9.18 -9.20
CA ALA A 220 15.44 10.14 -8.34
C ALA A 220 16.24 10.47 -7.07
N ALA A 221 17.05 9.53 -6.60
CA ALA A 221 17.97 9.69 -5.49
C ALA A 221 19.32 10.32 -5.88
N ASN A 222 19.58 10.57 -7.18
CA ASN A 222 20.88 10.98 -7.71
C ASN A 222 22.02 10.03 -7.30
N ILE A 223 21.74 8.72 -7.22
CA ILE A 223 22.75 7.69 -6.95
C ILE A 223 23.19 7.12 -8.29
N PRO A 224 24.44 7.32 -8.72
CA PRO A 224 24.94 6.75 -9.96
C PRO A 224 24.94 5.22 -9.94
N ALA A 225 24.65 4.59 -11.07
CA ALA A 225 24.78 3.15 -11.18
C ALA A 225 26.23 2.71 -10.81
N GLY A 226 26.35 1.71 -9.95
CA GLY A 226 27.65 1.23 -9.47
C GLY A 226 28.33 2.07 -8.38
N SER A 227 27.67 3.12 -7.87
CA SER A 227 28.21 3.95 -6.78
C SER A 227 27.95 3.36 -5.38
N LEU A 228 27.03 2.40 -5.27
CA LEU A 228 26.85 1.66 -4.04
C LEU A 228 28.05 0.71 -3.83
N PRO A 229 28.62 0.67 -2.62
CA PRO A 229 29.81 -0.14 -2.37
C PRO A 229 29.55 -1.62 -2.70
N ALA A 230 30.37 -2.21 -3.58
CA ALA A 230 30.27 -3.63 -3.92
C ALA A 230 30.34 -4.53 -2.67
N GLN A 231 31.08 -4.10 -1.65
CA GLN A 231 31.21 -4.74 -0.34
C GLN A 231 29.91 -4.89 0.45
N LEU A 232 28.84 -4.17 0.04
CA LEU A 232 27.50 -4.37 0.66
C LEU A 232 26.78 -5.58 0.07
N PHE A 233 27.29 -6.16 -1.03
CA PHE A 233 26.68 -7.26 -1.76
C PHE A 233 27.53 -8.55 -1.73
N GLU A 234 28.67 -8.51 -1.05
CA GLU A 234 29.54 -9.67 -0.73
C GLU A 234 29.20 -10.24 0.65
#